data_d51867e89f143746131c96b45835062c
#
_entry.id   d51867e89f143746131c96b45835062c
#
_cell.length_a   1.000
_cell.length_b   1.000
_cell.length_c   1.000
_cell.angle_alpha   90.00
_cell.angle_beta   90.00
_cell.angle_gamma   90.00
#
_symmetry.space_group_name_H-M   'P 1'
#
loop_
_entity.id
_entity.type
_entity.pdbx_description
1 polymer ?
#
loop_
_entity_poly.entity_id
_entity_poly.type
_entity_poly.pdbx_seq_one_letter_code
_entity_poly.pdbx_strand_id
1 'polypeptide(L)'
;MSKEKFYITTAIAYTSKKPHIGNTYEIVLTDAIARFNRFIGKDVFFLTGTDEHGQKIQEIAENEGITPKQHVDKIAGQIKDIADMLNISYDKFIRTTDDYHVKAVQQIFKKLYDQGDIYKSEYEGWYCTPCESFWTETQLVDGKCPDCGREVKKAKEEAYFFKMSKYQDKLMEYIESHPEFIQPES
;
A
#
# COMPACT_ATOMS: atom_id res chain seq x y z
N MET A 1 -24.38 -26.83 -4.96
CA MET A 1 -24.24 -25.48 -5.54
C MET A 1 -22.95 -24.88 -5.01
N SER A 2 -22.12 -24.24 -5.85
CA SER A 2 -20.94 -23.52 -5.38
C SER A 2 -21.38 -22.32 -4.52
N LYS A 3 -20.68 -22.09 -3.41
CA LYS A 3 -20.94 -20.92 -2.56
C LYS A 3 -20.61 -19.63 -3.34
N GLU A 4 -21.34 -18.55 -3.07
CA GLU A 4 -20.99 -17.22 -3.55
C GLU A 4 -19.63 -16.81 -2.99
N LYS A 5 -18.73 -16.34 -3.84
CA LYS A 5 -17.39 -15.91 -3.43
C LYS A 5 -17.43 -14.45 -2.94
N PHE A 6 -16.72 -14.21 -1.85
CA PHE A 6 -16.55 -12.86 -1.29
C PHE A 6 -15.08 -12.64 -0.98
N TYR A 7 -14.49 -11.61 -1.59
CA TYR A 7 -13.10 -11.20 -1.38
C TYR A 7 -13.06 -9.86 -0.67
N ILE A 8 -12.27 -9.75 0.39
CA ILE A 8 -12.10 -8.53 1.15
C ILE A 8 -10.64 -8.35 1.57
N THR A 9 -10.17 -7.11 1.53
CA THR A 9 -8.81 -6.75 1.98
C THR A 9 -8.85 -5.56 2.92
N THR A 10 -7.83 -5.45 3.77
CA THR A 10 -7.45 -4.17 4.39
C THR A 10 -6.48 -3.43 3.49
N ALA A 11 -6.20 -2.15 3.79
CA ALA A 11 -4.89 -1.59 3.44
C ALA A 11 -3.80 -2.40 4.16
N ILE A 12 -2.61 -2.49 3.57
CA ILE A 12 -1.48 -3.17 4.18
C ILE A 12 -0.66 -2.17 5.00
N ALA A 13 -0.33 -2.52 6.24
CA ALA A 13 0.32 -1.59 7.16
C ALA A 13 1.78 -1.32 6.77
N TYR A 14 2.15 -0.02 6.71
CA TYR A 14 3.53 0.37 6.43
C TYR A 14 4.43 0.12 7.64
N THR A 15 5.53 -0.60 7.44
CA THR A 15 6.39 -1.12 8.50
C THR A 15 7.44 -0.12 9.02
N SER A 16 7.23 1.17 8.86
CA SER A 16 8.16 2.20 9.38
C SER A 16 8.13 2.36 10.90
N LYS A 17 7.02 2.02 11.55
CA LYS A 17 6.81 2.16 13.00
C LYS A 17 5.97 1.02 13.55
N LYS A 18 5.94 0.91 14.89
CA LYS A 18 5.01 0.03 15.59
C LYS A 18 3.57 0.34 15.19
N PRO A 19 2.71 -0.70 15.06
CA PRO A 19 1.29 -0.49 14.77
C PRO A 19 0.61 0.33 15.86
N HIS A 20 -0.40 1.07 15.46
CA HIS A 20 -1.21 1.90 16.36
C HIS A 20 -2.71 1.59 16.19
N ILE A 21 -3.54 2.19 17.03
CA ILE A 21 -4.99 1.91 17.06
C ILE A 21 -5.70 2.12 15.71
N GLY A 22 -5.21 3.02 14.86
CA GLY A 22 -5.77 3.22 13.51
C GLY A 22 -5.63 1.97 12.63
N ASN A 23 -4.45 1.31 12.66
CA ASN A 23 -4.25 0.04 11.94
C ASN A 23 -5.15 -1.07 12.51
N THR A 24 -5.32 -1.08 13.83
CA THR A 24 -6.14 -2.07 14.54
C THR A 24 -7.63 -1.89 14.22
N TYR A 25 -8.10 -0.66 14.12
CA TYR A 25 -9.49 -0.35 13.79
C TYR A 25 -9.88 -0.92 12.43
N GLU A 26 -9.07 -0.68 11.41
CA GLU A 26 -9.34 -1.14 10.06
C GLU A 26 -9.39 -2.67 9.96
N ILE A 27 -8.44 -3.37 10.59
CA ILE A 27 -8.39 -4.84 10.52
C ILE A 27 -9.58 -5.48 11.26
N VAL A 28 -10.01 -4.90 12.39
CA VAL A 28 -11.19 -5.38 13.14
C VAL A 28 -12.47 -5.15 12.36
N LEU A 29 -12.62 -3.99 11.71
CA LEU A 29 -13.79 -3.69 10.88
C LEU A 29 -13.88 -4.69 9.71
N THR A 30 -12.77 -4.92 9.03
CA THR A 30 -12.70 -5.86 7.91
C THR A 30 -12.98 -7.30 8.36
N ASP A 31 -12.47 -7.70 9.54
CA ASP A 31 -12.72 -9.01 10.13
C ASP A 31 -14.21 -9.20 10.45
N ALA A 32 -14.88 -8.19 10.99
CA ALA A 32 -16.32 -8.24 11.26
C ALA A 32 -17.12 -8.49 9.97
N ILE A 33 -16.78 -7.81 8.89
CA ILE A 33 -17.41 -7.99 7.57
C ILE A 33 -17.12 -9.41 7.02
N ALA A 34 -15.88 -9.88 7.12
CA ALA A 34 -15.49 -11.21 6.68
C ALA A 34 -16.25 -12.31 7.46
N ARG A 35 -16.34 -12.19 8.78
CA ARG A 35 -17.09 -13.12 9.64
C ARG A 35 -18.58 -13.13 9.32
N PHE A 36 -19.17 -11.95 9.12
CA PHE A 36 -20.57 -11.85 8.72
C PHE A 36 -20.84 -12.59 7.39
N ASN A 37 -20.02 -12.37 6.39
CA ASN A 37 -20.18 -13.04 5.10
C ASN A 37 -19.96 -14.56 5.20
N ARG A 38 -19.05 -15.05 6.05
CA ARG A 38 -18.92 -16.48 6.36
C ARG A 38 -20.15 -17.01 7.07
N PHE A 39 -20.70 -16.27 8.02
CA PHE A 39 -21.90 -16.64 8.76
C PHE A 39 -23.11 -16.82 7.85
N ILE A 40 -23.31 -15.96 6.85
CA ILE A 40 -24.38 -16.10 5.86
C ILE A 40 -24.07 -17.12 4.75
N GLY A 41 -22.96 -17.87 4.86
CA GLY A 41 -22.66 -19.04 4.02
C GLY A 41 -21.81 -18.78 2.80
N LYS A 42 -21.24 -17.58 2.61
CA LYS A 42 -20.33 -17.29 1.49
C LYS A 42 -18.96 -17.96 1.65
N ASP A 43 -18.28 -18.13 0.52
CA ASP A 43 -16.88 -18.54 0.46
C ASP A 43 -16.00 -17.28 0.50
N VAL A 44 -15.46 -16.98 1.69
CA VAL A 44 -14.76 -15.70 1.97
C VAL A 44 -13.27 -15.90 1.91
N PHE A 45 -12.57 -15.00 1.21
CA PHE A 45 -11.13 -14.84 1.29
C PHE A 45 -10.79 -13.44 1.82
N PHE A 46 -10.20 -13.40 3.01
CA PHE A 46 -9.78 -12.17 3.69
C PHE A 46 -8.26 -12.04 3.66
N LEU A 47 -7.76 -10.99 2.99
CA LEU A 47 -6.34 -10.68 2.85
C LEU A 47 -5.99 -9.44 3.67
N THR A 48 -4.92 -9.53 4.44
CA THR A 48 -4.24 -8.38 5.08
C THR A 48 -2.73 -8.54 4.93
N GLY A 49 -1.93 -7.61 5.45
CA GLY A 49 -0.48 -7.74 5.34
C GLY A 49 0.30 -6.48 5.70
N THR A 50 1.54 -6.44 5.20
CA THR A 50 2.49 -5.36 5.45
C THR A 50 3.11 -4.82 4.17
N ASP A 51 3.27 -3.48 4.12
CA ASP A 51 4.06 -2.76 3.13
C ASP A 51 5.47 -2.52 3.68
N GLU A 52 6.49 -3.07 2.98
CA GLU A 52 7.82 -3.28 3.54
C GLU A 52 8.96 -2.64 2.75
N HIS A 53 8.64 -1.80 1.75
CA HIS A 53 9.63 -1.10 0.94
C HIS A 53 9.60 0.41 1.18
N GLY A 54 10.74 1.06 0.98
CA GLY A 54 10.87 2.52 1.01
C GLY A 54 12.15 3.01 1.68
N GLN A 55 12.60 4.19 1.27
CA GLN A 55 13.81 4.82 1.79
C GLN A 55 13.74 5.06 3.31
N LYS A 56 12.57 5.39 3.81
CA LYS A 56 12.34 5.63 5.24
C LYS A 56 12.61 4.38 6.10
N ILE A 57 12.26 3.20 5.60
CA ILE A 57 12.56 1.92 6.28
C ILE A 57 14.07 1.70 6.30
N GLN A 58 14.76 1.98 5.21
CA GLN A 58 16.21 1.87 5.13
C GLN A 58 16.89 2.81 6.14
N GLU A 59 16.51 4.08 6.17
CA GLU A 59 17.07 5.07 7.10
C GLU A 59 16.85 4.69 8.58
N ILE A 60 15.67 4.15 8.91
CA ILE A 60 15.37 3.67 10.26
C ILE A 60 16.29 2.47 10.62
N ALA A 61 16.41 1.50 9.73
CA ALA A 61 17.23 0.33 9.94
C ALA A 61 18.71 0.69 10.12
N GLU A 62 19.23 1.60 9.30
CA GLU A 62 20.58 2.14 9.43
C GLU A 62 20.82 2.82 10.79
N ASN A 63 19.87 3.64 11.25
CA ASN A 63 19.93 4.28 12.57
C ASN A 63 19.85 3.29 13.73
N GLU A 64 19.15 2.17 13.56
CA GLU A 64 19.08 1.07 14.54
C GLU A 64 20.27 0.12 14.44
N GLY A 65 21.15 0.26 13.45
CA GLY A 65 22.31 -0.62 13.22
C GLY A 65 21.94 -2.04 12.78
N ILE A 66 20.80 -2.19 12.11
CA ILE A 66 20.28 -3.47 11.61
C ILE A 66 19.99 -3.39 10.10
N THR A 67 19.74 -4.54 9.48
CA THR A 67 19.32 -4.54 8.07
C THR A 67 17.85 -4.14 7.90
N PRO A 68 17.44 -3.56 6.74
CA PRO A 68 16.03 -3.31 6.44
C PRO A 68 15.15 -4.56 6.62
N LYS A 69 15.65 -5.72 6.22
CA LYS A 69 14.94 -7.01 6.38
C LYS A 69 14.67 -7.34 7.85
N GLN A 70 15.66 -7.18 8.73
CA GLN A 70 15.49 -7.40 10.16
C GLN A 70 14.47 -6.44 10.78
N HIS A 71 14.49 -5.16 10.34
CA HIS A 71 13.52 -4.17 10.81
C HIS A 71 12.09 -4.57 10.41
N VAL A 72 11.84 -4.84 9.12
CA VAL A 72 10.49 -5.19 8.66
C VAL A 72 10.00 -6.54 9.22
N ASP A 73 10.89 -7.50 9.43
CA ASP A 73 10.54 -8.77 10.09
C ASP A 73 10.04 -8.55 11.52
N LYS A 74 10.71 -7.69 12.27
CA LYS A 74 10.32 -7.31 13.63
C LYS A 74 8.95 -6.63 13.66
N ILE A 75 8.71 -5.65 12.77
CA ILE A 75 7.44 -4.91 12.73
C ILE A 75 6.30 -5.81 12.22
N ALA A 76 6.52 -6.58 11.17
CA ALA A 76 5.52 -7.51 10.65
C ALA A 76 5.13 -8.57 11.71
N GLY A 77 6.10 -9.05 12.49
CA GLY A 77 5.84 -9.92 13.66
C GLY A 77 4.90 -9.27 14.66
N GLN A 78 5.17 -8.02 15.07
CA GLN A 78 4.31 -7.28 16.00
C GLN A 78 2.89 -7.06 15.49
N ILE A 79 2.72 -6.83 14.18
CA ILE A 79 1.39 -6.69 13.57
C ILE A 79 0.64 -8.02 13.60
N LYS A 80 1.31 -9.14 13.33
CA LYS A 80 0.73 -10.48 13.45
C LYS A 80 0.34 -10.80 14.89
N ASP A 81 1.19 -10.50 15.85
CA ASP A 81 0.91 -10.72 17.28
C ASP A 81 -0.37 -9.97 17.73
N ILE A 82 -0.57 -8.74 17.23
CA ILE A 82 -1.79 -7.97 17.49
C ILE A 82 -3.00 -8.61 16.81
N ALA A 83 -2.86 -9.04 15.57
CA ALA A 83 -3.94 -9.71 14.84
C ALA A 83 -4.35 -11.02 15.54
N ASP A 84 -3.38 -11.80 16.01
CA ASP A 84 -3.63 -13.04 16.76
C ASP A 84 -4.30 -12.76 18.11
N MET A 85 -3.82 -11.74 18.85
CA MET A 85 -4.44 -11.31 20.13
C MET A 85 -5.90 -10.88 19.94
N LEU A 86 -6.22 -10.25 18.81
CA LEU A 86 -7.58 -9.83 18.47
C LEU A 86 -8.39 -10.94 17.78
N ASN A 87 -7.81 -12.13 17.63
CA ASN A 87 -8.44 -13.27 16.97
C ASN A 87 -8.95 -12.94 15.55
N ILE A 88 -8.17 -12.18 14.78
CA ILE A 88 -8.49 -11.80 13.40
C ILE A 88 -8.48 -13.02 12.50
N SER A 89 -9.53 -13.20 11.70
CA SER A 89 -9.77 -14.39 10.89
C SER A 89 -9.28 -14.26 9.43
N TYR A 90 -8.15 -13.58 9.21
CA TYR A 90 -7.59 -13.48 7.86
C TYR A 90 -7.19 -14.86 7.31
N ASP A 91 -7.38 -15.08 6.01
CA ASP A 91 -6.97 -16.30 5.33
C ASP A 91 -5.50 -16.22 4.90
N LYS A 92 -5.01 -15.01 4.61
CA LYS A 92 -3.63 -14.79 4.23
C LYS A 92 -3.12 -13.44 4.76
N PHE A 93 -1.89 -13.48 5.27
CA PHE A 93 -1.09 -12.31 5.60
C PHE A 93 0.01 -12.18 4.55
N ILE A 94 -0.08 -11.16 3.67
CA ILE A 94 0.91 -10.91 2.63
C ILE A 94 1.99 -9.96 3.11
N ARG A 95 3.21 -10.23 2.71
CA ARG A 95 4.34 -9.30 2.89
C ARG A 95 4.85 -8.90 1.51
N THR A 96 5.06 -7.61 1.27
CA THR A 96 5.56 -7.16 -0.04
C THR A 96 6.97 -7.63 -0.34
N THR A 97 7.70 -8.12 0.68
CA THR A 97 9.01 -8.77 0.55
C THR A 97 8.96 -10.27 0.31
N ASP A 98 7.78 -10.90 0.33
CA ASP A 98 7.65 -12.34 0.03
C ASP A 98 7.99 -12.64 -1.43
N ASP A 99 8.76 -13.70 -1.69
CA ASP A 99 9.21 -14.07 -3.04
C ASP A 99 8.09 -14.25 -4.05
N TYR A 100 6.95 -14.83 -3.62
CA TYR A 100 5.80 -15.01 -4.51
C TYR A 100 5.15 -13.69 -4.88
N HIS A 101 5.13 -12.71 -3.94
CA HIS A 101 4.64 -11.36 -4.22
C HIS A 101 5.55 -10.64 -5.20
N VAL A 102 6.85 -10.66 -4.95
CA VAL A 102 7.86 -10.06 -5.85
C VAL A 102 7.73 -10.62 -7.26
N LYS A 103 7.60 -11.95 -7.42
CA LYS A 103 7.41 -12.58 -8.73
C LYS A 103 6.12 -12.13 -9.41
N ALA A 104 5.00 -12.03 -8.67
CA ALA A 104 3.72 -11.56 -9.21
C ALA A 104 3.81 -10.11 -9.68
N VAL A 105 4.42 -9.24 -8.88
CA VAL A 105 4.63 -7.82 -9.23
C VAL A 105 5.51 -7.69 -10.48
N GLN A 106 6.60 -8.44 -10.57
CA GLN A 106 7.47 -8.45 -11.73
C GLN A 106 6.72 -8.86 -13.01
N GLN A 107 5.85 -9.87 -12.94
CA GLN A 107 5.05 -10.32 -14.08
C GLN A 107 4.05 -9.24 -14.53
N ILE A 108 3.34 -8.60 -13.59
CA ILE A 108 2.38 -7.55 -13.89
C ILE A 108 3.09 -6.33 -14.45
N PHE A 109 4.19 -5.91 -13.82
CA PHE A 109 5.01 -4.79 -14.28
C PHE A 109 5.51 -5.01 -15.72
N LYS A 110 6.11 -6.20 -15.98
CA LYS A 110 6.57 -6.56 -17.31
C LYS A 110 5.43 -6.53 -18.33
N LYS A 111 4.26 -7.06 -18.00
CA LYS A 111 3.10 -7.04 -18.88
C LYS A 111 2.71 -5.60 -19.26
N LEU A 112 2.60 -4.71 -18.28
CA LEU A 112 2.24 -3.30 -18.51
C LEU A 112 3.35 -2.56 -19.30
N TYR A 113 4.61 -2.87 -19.06
CA TYR A 113 5.73 -2.34 -19.82
C TYR A 113 5.68 -2.78 -21.28
N ASP A 114 5.50 -4.08 -21.55
CA ASP A 114 5.40 -4.65 -22.88
C ASP A 114 4.18 -4.09 -23.67
N GLN A 115 3.11 -3.73 -22.96
CA GLN A 115 1.92 -3.06 -23.51
C GLN A 115 2.14 -1.56 -23.80
N GLY A 116 3.28 -1.00 -23.38
CA GLY A 116 3.58 0.42 -23.51
C GLY A 116 2.82 1.32 -22.53
N ASP A 117 2.24 0.76 -21.48
CA ASP A 117 1.56 1.50 -20.42
C ASP A 117 2.53 2.01 -19.35
N ILE A 118 3.70 1.36 -19.23
CA ILE A 118 4.82 1.83 -18.42
C ILE A 118 5.95 2.26 -19.36
N TYR A 119 6.57 3.38 -19.05
CA TYR A 119 7.74 3.89 -19.78
C TYR A 119 8.78 4.43 -18.82
N LYS A 120 10.04 4.41 -19.25
CA LYS A 120 11.17 4.93 -18.48
C LYS A 120 11.39 6.40 -18.83
N SER A 121 11.62 7.22 -17.81
CA SER A 121 11.91 8.64 -17.95
C SER A 121 12.72 9.13 -16.74
N GLU A 122 13.15 10.38 -16.77
CA GLU A 122 13.79 11.03 -15.63
C GLU A 122 12.78 11.97 -14.94
N TYR A 123 12.82 11.98 -13.63
CA TYR A 123 12.10 12.94 -12.82
C TYR A 123 13.07 13.76 -11.97
N GLU A 124 12.91 15.06 -11.98
CA GLU A 124 13.66 15.99 -11.13
C GLU A 124 12.68 16.83 -10.32
N GLY A 125 12.87 16.89 -9.01
CA GLY A 125 12.00 17.66 -8.13
C GLY A 125 12.58 17.79 -6.72
N TRP A 126 11.80 18.36 -5.83
CA TRP A 126 12.12 18.52 -4.42
C TRP A 126 11.53 17.34 -3.63
N TYR A 127 12.38 16.48 -3.12
CA TYR A 127 11.98 15.26 -2.40
C TYR A 127 11.94 15.47 -0.90
N CYS A 128 10.83 15.11 -0.29
CA CYS A 128 10.64 15.05 1.15
C CYS A 128 10.73 13.60 1.63
N THR A 129 11.86 13.22 2.25
CA THR A 129 12.05 11.85 2.74
C THR A 129 11.00 11.40 3.76
N PRO A 130 10.61 12.25 4.76
CA PRO A 130 9.59 11.83 5.72
C PRO A 130 8.19 11.58 5.14
N CYS A 131 7.83 12.29 4.05
CA CYS A 131 6.54 12.12 3.37
C CYS A 131 6.64 11.20 2.15
N GLU A 132 7.86 10.83 1.74
CA GLU A 132 8.16 10.04 0.54
C GLU A 132 7.51 10.63 -0.72
N SER A 133 7.54 11.96 -0.84
CA SER A 133 6.84 12.71 -1.88
C SER A 133 7.76 13.70 -2.58
N PHE A 134 7.57 13.80 -3.90
CA PHE A 134 8.19 14.84 -4.72
C PHE A 134 7.27 16.07 -4.85
N TRP A 135 7.89 17.23 -4.88
CA TRP A 135 7.23 18.52 -5.03
C TRP A 135 7.92 19.35 -6.11
N THR A 136 7.12 20.11 -6.85
CA THR A 136 7.66 21.17 -7.70
C THR A 136 8.07 22.36 -6.82
N GLU A 137 8.94 23.20 -7.31
CA GLU A 137 9.38 24.41 -6.57
C GLU A 137 8.20 25.32 -6.19
N THR A 138 7.20 25.40 -7.05
CA THR A 138 5.97 26.22 -6.83
C THR A 138 5.04 25.64 -5.77
N GLN A 139 5.17 24.36 -5.43
CA GLN A 139 4.36 23.71 -4.40
C GLN A 139 4.98 23.82 -3.01
N LEU A 140 6.25 24.20 -2.92
CA LEU A 140 6.92 24.38 -1.63
C LEU A 140 6.35 25.57 -0.87
N VAL A 141 6.24 25.44 0.44
CA VAL A 141 5.86 26.52 1.35
C VAL A 141 7.12 26.97 2.10
N ASP A 142 7.57 28.18 1.89
CA ASP A 142 8.83 28.72 2.43
C ASP A 142 10.06 27.82 2.16
N GLY A 143 10.12 27.21 0.97
CA GLY A 143 11.17 26.28 0.58
C GLY A 143 11.13 24.90 1.25
N LYS A 144 10.01 24.57 1.92
CA LYS A 144 9.81 23.33 2.68
C LYS A 144 8.65 22.51 2.15
N CYS A 145 8.58 21.26 2.59
CA CYS A 145 7.48 20.35 2.27
C CYS A 145 6.12 20.92 2.71
N PRO A 146 5.13 21.05 1.82
CA PRO A 146 3.83 21.61 2.16
C PRO A 146 3.05 20.74 3.15
N ASP A 147 3.28 19.42 3.17
CA ASP A 147 2.55 18.50 4.05
C ASP A 147 3.06 18.47 5.47
N CYS A 148 4.39 18.52 5.66
CA CYS A 148 4.97 18.30 6.98
C CYS A 148 5.89 19.46 7.46
N GLY A 149 6.12 20.48 6.64
CA GLY A 149 6.94 21.64 6.97
C GLY A 149 8.45 21.37 7.10
N ARG A 150 8.92 20.18 6.74
CA ARG A 150 10.33 19.77 6.85
C ARG A 150 11.12 20.15 5.60
N GLU A 151 12.44 20.19 5.75
CA GLU A 151 13.39 20.39 4.67
C GLU A 151 13.20 19.36 3.55
N VAL A 152 13.34 19.82 2.31
CA VAL A 152 13.33 18.99 1.10
C VAL A 152 14.69 19.04 0.44
N LYS A 153 15.02 18.00 -0.31
CA LYS A 153 16.27 17.88 -1.06
C LYS A 153 15.97 17.83 -2.55
N LYS A 154 16.76 18.53 -3.36
CA LYS A 154 16.67 18.38 -4.80
C LYS A 154 17.13 16.98 -5.18
N ALA A 155 16.29 16.23 -5.84
CA ALA A 155 16.57 14.88 -6.28
C ALA A 155 16.23 14.72 -7.76
N LYS A 156 17.09 14.01 -8.47
CA LYS A 156 16.88 13.60 -9.85
C LYS A 156 17.08 12.10 -9.90
N GLU A 157 16.07 11.41 -10.39
CA GLU A 157 16.16 9.97 -10.54
C GLU A 157 15.57 9.48 -11.85
N GLU A 158 16.11 8.41 -12.36
CA GLU A 158 15.54 7.66 -13.45
C GLU A 158 14.44 6.78 -12.88
N ALA A 159 13.22 6.96 -13.38
CA ALA A 159 12.04 6.28 -12.85
C ALA A 159 11.15 5.74 -13.97
N TYR A 160 10.32 4.78 -13.61
CA TYR A 160 9.27 4.29 -14.49
C TYR A 160 7.97 5.02 -14.20
N PHE A 161 7.28 5.41 -15.27
CA PHE A 161 6.02 6.13 -15.22
C PHE A 161 4.91 5.27 -15.81
N PHE A 162 3.74 5.32 -15.18
CA PHE A 162 2.53 4.70 -15.69
C PHE A 162 1.65 5.73 -16.39
N LYS A 163 1.18 5.40 -17.59
CA LYS A 163 0.31 6.27 -18.41
C LYS A 163 -1.13 6.30 -17.87
N MET A 164 -1.34 6.88 -16.69
CA MET A 164 -2.66 6.94 -16.04
C MET A 164 -3.72 7.62 -16.91
N SER A 165 -3.34 8.67 -17.65
CA SER A 165 -4.26 9.39 -18.54
C SER A 165 -4.92 8.53 -19.60
N LYS A 166 -4.28 7.42 -20.02
CA LYS A 166 -4.85 6.43 -20.94
C LYS A 166 -6.12 5.76 -20.38
N TYR A 167 -6.23 5.71 -19.08
CA TYR A 167 -7.29 5.00 -18.36
C TYR A 167 -8.35 5.93 -17.76
N GLN A 168 -8.10 7.24 -17.75
CA GLN A 168 -8.93 8.23 -17.10
C GLN A 168 -10.40 8.16 -17.53
N ASP A 169 -10.66 8.26 -18.83
CA ASP A 169 -12.05 8.32 -19.34
C ASP A 169 -12.82 7.02 -19.03
N LYS A 170 -12.14 5.86 -19.18
CA LYS A 170 -12.73 4.56 -18.85
C LYS A 170 -13.05 4.41 -17.37
N LEU A 171 -12.17 4.94 -16.51
CA LEU A 171 -12.39 4.89 -15.06
C LEU A 171 -13.55 5.80 -14.66
N MET A 172 -13.62 7.01 -15.23
CA MET A 172 -14.73 7.95 -14.99
C MET A 172 -16.07 7.37 -15.44
N GLU A 173 -16.13 6.84 -16.67
CA GLU A 173 -17.33 6.17 -17.19
C GLU A 173 -17.77 5.00 -16.30
N TYR A 174 -16.82 4.21 -15.80
CA TYR A 174 -17.10 3.10 -14.90
C TYR A 174 -17.69 3.58 -13.58
N ILE A 175 -17.09 4.58 -12.94
CA ILE A 175 -17.56 5.15 -11.67
C ILE A 175 -18.97 5.74 -11.83
N GLU A 176 -19.21 6.49 -12.90
CA GLU A 176 -20.52 7.10 -13.17
C GLU A 176 -21.62 6.06 -13.45
N SER A 177 -21.28 4.94 -14.10
CA SER A 177 -22.22 3.86 -14.41
C SER A 177 -22.42 2.85 -13.28
N HIS A 178 -21.57 2.87 -12.23
CA HIS A 178 -21.58 1.95 -11.08
C HIS A 178 -21.52 2.72 -9.76
N PRO A 179 -22.60 3.38 -9.34
CA PRO A 179 -22.59 4.21 -8.12
C PRO A 179 -22.25 3.41 -6.84
N GLU A 180 -22.49 2.10 -6.86
CA GLU A 180 -22.12 1.19 -5.77
C GLU A 180 -20.61 0.90 -5.66
N PHE A 181 -19.81 1.30 -6.66
CA PHE A 181 -18.37 0.97 -6.72
C PHE A 181 -17.55 1.69 -5.62
N ILE A 182 -17.93 2.93 -5.29
CA ILE A 182 -17.28 3.69 -4.24
C ILE A 182 -18.22 3.81 -3.03
N GLN A 183 -17.78 3.34 -1.87
CA GLN A 183 -18.54 3.37 -0.63
C GLN A 183 -17.71 3.96 0.51
N PRO A 184 -18.33 4.72 1.45
CA PRO A 184 -19.73 5.19 1.46
C PRO A 184 -20.02 6.29 0.44
N GLU A 185 -21.28 6.53 0.16
CA GLU A 185 -21.76 7.58 -0.76
C GLU A 185 -21.59 9.03 -0.23
N SER A 186 -20.78 9.28 0.75
CA SER A 186 -20.65 10.62 1.37
C SER A 186 -19.66 11.51 0.67
#